data_402fbbd9a8cc60f2df482a1e7a09fa67
#
_entry.id   402fbbd9a8cc60f2df482a1e7a09fa67
#
_cell.length_a   1.000
_cell.length_b   1.000
_cell.length_c   1.000
_cell.angle_alpha   90.00
_cell.angle_beta   90.00
_cell.angle_gamma   90.00
#
_symmetry.space_group_name_H-M   'P 1'
#
loop_
_entity.id
_entity.type
_entity.pdbx_description
1 polymer ?
#
loop_
_entity_poly.entity_id
_entity_poly.type
_entity_poly.pdbx_seq_one_letter_code
_entity_poly.pdbx_strand_id
1 'polypeptide(L)'
;TRDVVVCSMDEAGFPNAKAMFLRKHEGLNTFWFSTNVSASRTKRWQENPKACIYFLESGPIHGLMLTGVMKVYMDDETKQAYWEPSDIRYYSQGPTDPDYCILMFRADKANYWGGGKYEFDTAAV
;
A
#
# COMPACT_ATOMS: atom_id res chain seq x y z
N THR A 1 -8.24 2.67 -11.40
CA THR A 1 -7.24 1.83 -10.72
C THR A 1 -5.85 2.30 -11.05
N ARG A 2 -5.06 2.51 -10.06
CA ARG A 2 -3.73 3.07 -10.22
C ARG A 2 -2.70 2.14 -9.63
N ASP A 3 -1.64 1.90 -10.38
CA ASP A 3 -0.48 1.18 -9.87
C ASP A 3 0.33 2.12 -8.99
N VAL A 4 0.63 1.66 -7.80
CA VAL A 4 1.41 2.41 -6.81
C VAL A 4 2.61 1.58 -6.42
N VAL A 5 3.80 2.18 -6.40
CA VAL A 5 4.99 1.48 -5.92
C VAL A 5 4.96 1.50 -4.40
N VAL A 6 5.03 0.32 -3.80
CA VAL A 6 4.98 0.13 -2.36
C VAL A 6 6.29 -0.49 -1.89
N CYS A 7 6.88 0.09 -0.87
CA CYS A 7 8.20 -0.31 -0.38
C CYS A 7 8.12 -0.86 1.03
N SER A 8 8.92 -1.91 1.28
CA SER A 8 9.09 -2.55 2.59
C SER A 8 10.57 -2.78 2.84
N MET A 9 10.93 -3.07 4.08
CA MET A 9 12.31 -3.43 4.45
C MET A 9 12.40 -4.93 4.68
N ASP A 10 13.40 -5.59 4.13
CA ASP A 10 13.61 -7.00 4.39
C ASP A 10 14.47 -7.22 5.65
N GLU A 11 14.65 -8.48 6.02
CA GLU A 11 15.40 -8.86 7.24
C GLU A 11 16.86 -8.44 7.20
N ALA A 12 17.43 -8.36 5.99
CA ALA A 12 18.82 -7.95 5.80
C ALA A 12 18.98 -6.42 5.78
N GLY A 13 17.88 -5.67 5.90
CA GLY A 13 17.90 -4.23 5.89
C GLY A 13 17.82 -3.60 4.51
N PHE A 14 17.56 -4.38 3.46
CA PHE A 14 17.39 -3.83 2.13
C PHE A 14 15.95 -3.36 1.90
N PRO A 15 15.78 -2.19 1.27
CA PRO A 15 14.45 -1.76 0.83
C PRO A 15 14.01 -2.59 -0.38
N ASN A 16 12.74 -2.95 -0.38
CA ASN A 16 12.13 -3.70 -1.47
C ASN A 16 10.95 -2.91 -2.02
N ALA A 17 10.74 -2.98 -3.33
CA ALA A 17 9.68 -2.23 -3.99
C ALA A 17 8.86 -3.15 -4.88
N LYS A 18 7.54 -2.91 -4.91
CA LYS A 18 6.62 -3.64 -5.77
C LYS A 18 5.46 -2.74 -6.16
N ALA A 19 5.01 -2.88 -7.41
CA ALA A 19 3.79 -2.22 -7.86
C ALA A 19 2.58 -2.96 -7.32
N MET A 20 1.62 -2.23 -6.75
CA MET A 20 0.39 -2.79 -6.21
C MET A 20 -0.80 -1.94 -6.62
N PHE A 21 -1.98 -2.57 -6.73
CA PHE A 21 -3.20 -1.85 -7.08
C PHE A 21 -3.76 -1.14 -5.86
N LEU A 22 -3.97 0.15 -6.00
CA LEU A 22 -4.68 0.93 -4.99
C LEU A 22 -6.18 0.64 -5.09
N ARG A 23 -6.78 0.19 -3.99
CA ARG A 23 -8.20 -0.12 -3.92
C ARG A 23 -9.03 1.11 -3.58
N LYS A 24 -8.59 1.85 -2.58
CA LYS A 24 -9.29 3.02 -2.07
C LYS A 24 -8.30 3.88 -1.32
N HIS A 25 -8.57 5.17 -1.25
CA HIS A 25 -7.80 6.07 -0.39
C HIS A 25 -8.73 7.12 0.24
N GLU A 26 -8.32 7.64 1.37
CA GLU A 26 -9.00 8.71 2.08
C GLU A 26 -8.02 9.87 2.20
N GLY A 27 -8.19 10.90 1.36
CA GLY A 27 -7.24 12.00 1.29
C GLY A 27 -5.83 11.51 0.99
N LEU A 28 -4.84 12.03 1.70
CA LEU A 28 -3.45 11.60 1.67
C LEU A 28 -3.06 10.84 2.94
N ASN A 29 -4.04 10.44 3.75
CA ASN A 29 -3.79 9.81 5.05
C ASN A 29 -3.84 8.30 5.00
N THR A 30 -4.78 7.73 4.27
CA THR A 30 -5.07 6.29 4.34
C THR A 30 -5.24 5.72 2.95
N PHE A 31 -4.55 4.60 2.71
CA PHE A 31 -4.57 3.91 1.41
C PHE A 31 -4.77 2.42 1.64
N TRP A 32 -5.61 1.81 0.80
CA TRP A 32 -5.99 0.40 0.94
C TRP A 32 -5.55 -0.39 -0.28
N PHE A 33 -4.93 -1.54 -0.03
CA PHE A 33 -4.46 -2.47 -1.06
C PHE A 33 -4.91 -3.87 -0.74
N SER A 34 -4.90 -4.75 -1.74
CA SER A 34 -5.08 -6.19 -1.52
C SER A 34 -3.78 -6.91 -1.86
N THR A 35 -3.51 -8.00 -1.18
CA THR A 35 -2.32 -8.80 -1.42
C THR A 35 -2.51 -10.24 -0.94
N ASN A 36 -1.46 -11.05 -1.12
CA ASN A 36 -1.42 -12.43 -0.68
C ASN A 36 -0.84 -12.54 0.73
N VAL A 37 -1.46 -13.33 1.58
CA VAL A 37 -0.89 -13.67 2.90
C VAL A 37 0.47 -14.36 2.73
N SER A 38 0.59 -15.21 1.70
CA SER A 38 1.82 -15.95 1.40
C SER A 38 2.97 -15.09 0.88
N ALA A 39 2.71 -13.84 0.49
CA ALA A 39 3.77 -12.97 0.00
C ALA A 39 4.73 -12.59 1.14
N SER A 40 6.02 -12.63 0.87
CA SER A 40 7.04 -12.31 1.87
C SER A 40 6.92 -10.90 2.44
N ARG A 41 6.49 -9.93 1.61
CA ARG A 41 6.28 -8.55 2.06
C ARG A 41 5.17 -8.43 3.11
N THR A 42 4.12 -9.25 3.01
CA THR A 42 3.03 -9.25 4.00
C THR A 42 3.57 -9.63 5.38
N LYS A 43 4.36 -10.70 5.43
CA LYS A 43 4.99 -11.12 6.68
C LYS A 43 5.95 -10.06 7.22
N ARG A 44 6.71 -9.42 6.34
CA ARG A 44 7.63 -8.35 6.75
C ARG A 44 6.90 -7.19 7.42
N TRP A 45 5.75 -6.78 6.88
CA TRP A 45 4.98 -5.70 7.48
C TRP A 45 4.38 -6.07 8.83
N GLN A 46 4.09 -7.35 9.07
CA GLN A 46 3.66 -7.82 10.38
C GLN A 46 4.79 -7.71 11.41
N GLU A 47 6.03 -7.84 11.00
CA GLU A 47 7.21 -7.75 11.86
C GLU A 47 7.74 -6.31 11.95
N ASN A 48 7.73 -5.58 10.83
CA ASN A 48 8.17 -4.19 10.75
C ASN A 48 7.17 -3.42 9.88
N PRO A 49 6.27 -2.63 10.49
CA PRO A 49 5.19 -1.97 9.77
C PRO A 49 5.64 -0.79 8.92
N LYS A 50 6.87 -0.34 9.03
CA LYS A 50 7.33 0.82 8.27
C LYS A 50 7.25 0.55 6.77
N ALA A 51 6.68 1.51 6.05
CA ALA A 51 6.45 1.40 4.62
C ALA A 51 6.57 2.76 3.95
N CYS A 52 6.68 2.71 2.64
CA CYS A 52 6.70 3.88 1.79
C CYS A 52 5.85 3.57 0.56
N ILE A 53 5.09 4.53 0.10
CA ILE A 53 4.42 4.42 -1.20
C ILE A 53 4.86 5.58 -2.09
N TYR A 54 4.93 5.33 -3.40
CA TYR A 54 5.42 6.31 -4.35
C TYR A 54 4.51 6.39 -5.56
N PHE A 55 4.07 7.60 -5.86
CA PHE A 55 3.28 7.92 -7.05
C PHE A 55 4.17 8.67 -8.03
N LEU A 56 4.27 8.13 -9.24
CA LEU A 56 5.06 8.74 -10.31
C LEU A 56 4.15 9.16 -11.45
N GLU A 57 4.30 10.38 -11.89
CA GLU A 57 3.63 10.89 -13.08
C GLU A 57 4.69 11.18 -14.14
N SER A 58 4.47 10.66 -15.36
CA SER A 58 5.36 10.87 -16.48
C SER A 58 5.10 12.22 -17.17
N GLY A 59 6.07 12.68 -17.94
CA GLY A 59 6.05 14.00 -18.56
C GLY A 59 7.17 14.79 -17.94
N PRO A 60 6.98 16.05 -17.49
CA PRO A 60 7.90 16.57 -16.49
C PRO A 60 7.75 15.69 -15.26
N ILE A 61 8.87 15.21 -14.73
CA ILE A 61 8.84 14.22 -13.63
C ILE A 61 8.22 14.85 -12.39
N HIS A 62 7.06 14.32 -12.01
CA HIS A 62 6.41 14.65 -10.76
C HIS A 62 6.34 13.39 -9.91
N GLY A 63 6.75 13.47 -8.67
CA GLY A 63 6.72 12.34 -7.76
C GLY A 63 6.15 12.74 -6.41
N LEU A 64 5.39 11.83 -5.82
CA LEU A 64 4.88 11.97 -4.47
C LEU A 64 5.24 10.73 -3.67
N MET A 65 6.07 10.90 -2.64
CA MET A 65 6.42 9.83 -1.72
C MET A 65 5.71 10.03 -0.39
N LEU A 66 5.05 9.00 0.08
CA LEU A 66 4.45 9.00 1.42
C LEU A 66 5.16 7.95 2.26
N THR A 67 5.57 8.33 3.45
CA THR A 67 6.13 7.38 4.43
C THR A 67 5.14 7.20 5.57
N GLY A 68 5.11 6.01 6.13
CA GLY A 68 4.18 5.69 7.20
C GLY A 68 4.25 4.24 7.61
N VAL A 69 3.12 3.70 8.03
CA VAL A 69 3.03 2.33 8.53
C VAL A 69 1.95 1.54 7.79
N MET A 70 2.23 0.24 7.61
CA MET A 70 1.32 -0.69 6.98
C MET A 70 0.71 -1.61 8.02
N LYS A 71 -0.59 -1.83 7.94
CA LYS A 71 -1.30 -2.77 8.79
C LYS A 71 -1.94 -3.84 7.92
N VAL A 72 -1.82 -5.09 8.36
CA VAL A 72 -2.39 -6.25 7.66
C VAL A 72 -3.70 -6.64 8.32
N TYR A 73 -4.76 -6.73 7.52
CA TYR A 73 -6.08 -7.15 7.97
C TYR A 73 -6.43 -8.49 7.33
N MET A 74 -6.74 -9.47 8.18
CA MET A 74 -7.13 -10.81 7.75
C MET A 74 -8.57 -11.18 8.17
N ASP A 75 -9.28 -10.27 8.81
CA ASP A 75 -10.65 -10.48 9.25
C ASP A 75 -11.64 -10.46 8.08
N ASP A 76 -12.68 -11.27 8.16
CA ASP A 76 -13.64 -11.42 7.09
C ASP A 76 -14.36 -10.12 6.74
N GLU A 77 -14.68 -9.31 7.73
CA GLU A 77 -15.38 -8.04 7.51
C GLU A 77 -14.58 -7.10 6.61
N THR A 78 -13.30 -6.90 6.91
CA THR A 78 -12.43 -6.05 6.10
C THR A 78 -12.19 -6.64 4.73
N LYS A 79 -11.96 -7.95 4.66
CA LYS A 79 -11.73 -8.64 3.39
C LYS A 79 -12.93 -8.51 2.45
N GLN A 80 -14.14 -8.61 2.97
CA GLN A 80 -15.35 -8.44 2.16
C GLN A 80 -15.56 -6.98 1.75
N ALA A 81 -15.24 -6.03 2.61
CA ALA A 81 -15.45 -4.61 2.35
C ALA A 81 -14.68 -4.11 1.12
N TYR A 82 -13.51 -4.71 0.85
CA TYR A 82 -12.64 -4.29 -0.25
C TYR A 82 -12.55 -5.32 -1.38
N TRP A 83 -13.39 -6.36 -1.33
CA TRP A 83 -13.43 -7.37 -2.38
C TRP A 83 -14.05 -6.82 -3.66
N GLU A 84 -13.42 -7.11 -4.80
CA GLU A 84 -13.97 -6.81 -6.13
C GLU A 84 -14.19 -8.11 -6.88
N PRO A 85 -15.28 -8.24 -7.66
CA PRO A 85 -15.58 -9.50 -8.35
C PRO A 85 -14.44 -10.04 -9.22
N SER A 86 -13.64 -9.17 -9.80
CA SER A 86 -12.49 -9.58 -10.63
C SER A 86 -11.38 -10.26 -9.82
N ASP A 87 -11.39 -10.13 -8.50
CA ASP A 87 -10.38 -10.75 -7.64
C ASP A 87 -10.47 -12.27 -7.63
N ILE A 88 -11.59 -12.83 -8.08
CA ILE A 88 -11.79 -14.29 -8.14
C ILE A 88 -10.71 -14.96 -9.00
N ARG A 89 -10.10 -14.23 -9.92
CA ARG A 89 -9.00 -14.74 -10.73
C ARG A 89 -7.75 -15.07 -9.92
N TYR A 90 -7.57 -14.40 -8.80
CA TYR A 90 -6.39 -14.57 -7.94
C TYR A 90 -6.71 -15.33 -6.66
N TYR A 91 -7.97 -15.30 -6.24
CA TYR A 91 -8.43 -15.88 -4.99
C TYR A 91 -9.71 -16.69 -5.27
N SER A 92 -9.52 -17.94 -5.65
CA SER A 92 -10.59 -18.80 -6.16
C SER A 92 -11.71 -19.09 -5.16
N GLN A 93 -11.44 -18.95 -3.87
CA GLN A 93 -12.42 -19.18 -2.81
C GLN A 93 -13.20 -17.90 -2.45
N GLY A 94 -12.98 -16.81 -3.18
CA GLY A 94 -13.67 -15.55 -2.92
C GLY A 94 -13.09 -14.76 -1.76
N PRO A 95 -13.89 -13.86 -1.16
CA PRO A 95 -13.37 -12.98 -0.09
C PRO A 95 -12.96 -13.71 1.18
N THR A 96 -13.34 -14.98 1.35
CA THR A 96 -12.90 -15.80 2.48
C THR A 96 -11.67 -16.63 2.17
N ASP A 97 -11.09 -16.49 0.97
CA ASP A 97 -9.88 -17.21 0.60
C ASP A 97 -8.77 -16.94 1.61
N PRO A 98 -8.16 -18.01 2.19
CA PRO A 98 -7.16 -17.82 3.25
C PRO A 98 -5.90 -17.10 2.81
N ASP A 99 -5.62 -17.04 1.51
CA ASP A 99 -4.45 -16.32 1.00
C ASP A 99 -4.74 -14.84 0.67
N TYR A 100 -6.00 -14.43 0.71
CA TYR A 100 -6.39 -13.06 0.44
C TYR A 100 -6.37 -12.23 1.73
N CYS A 101 -5.74 -11.06 1.69
CA CYS A 101 -5.78 -10.12 2.81
C CYS A 101 -5.77 -8.68 2.31
N ILE A 102 -6.06 -7.77 3.20
CA ILE A 102 -6.10 -6.34 2.94
C ILE A 102 -4.97 -5.64 3.69
N LEU A 103 -4.34 -4.70 3.02
CA LEU A 103 -3.32 -3.84 3.61
C LEU A 103 -3.88 -2.43 3.74
N MET A 104 -3.66 -1.81 4.88
CA MET A 104 -3.95 -0.39 5.08
C MET A 104 -2.64 0.33 5.36
N PHE A 105 -2.33 1.32 4.52
CA PHE A 105 -1.18 2.20 4.72
C PHE A 105 -1.67 3.51 5.33
N ARG A 106 -1.07 3.88 6.46
CA ARG A 106 -1.33 5.18 7.08
C ARG A 106 -0.10 6.05 6.93
N ALA A 107 -0.26 7.17 6.23
CA ALA A 107 0.83 8.09 5.96
C ALA A 107 1.10 9.03 7.13
N ASP A 108 2.39 9.29 7.39
CA ASP A 108 2.86 10.27 8.37
C ASP A 108 3.37 11.52 7.69
N LYS A 109 4.16 11.35 6.62
CA LYS A 109 4.81 12.44 5.90
C LYS A 109 4.68 12.25 4.41
N ALA A 110 4.73 13.37 3.70
CA ALA A 110 4.75 13.39 2.25
C ALA A 110 5.90 14.26 1.75
N ASN A 111 6.57 13.79 0.70
CA ASN A 111 7.56 14.57 -0.04
C ASN A 111 7.09 14.65 -1.49
N TYR A 112 6.96 15.85 -1.99
CA TYR A 112 6.52 16.09 -3.35
C TYR A 112 7.64 16.73 -4.17
N TRP A 113 7.86 16.21 -5.38
CA TRP A 113 8.80 16.77 -6.35
C TRP A 113 8.06 17.13 -7.63
N GLY A 114 8.22 18.36 -8.10
CA GLY A 114 7.58 18.81 -9.33
C GLY A 114 7.40 20.33 -9.29
N GLY A 115 8.28 21.09 -9.94
CA GLY A 115 8.27 22.54 -9.88
C GLY A 115 8.84 23.10 -8.59
N GLY A 116 9.46 22.26 -7.78
CA GLY A 116 10.02 22.58 -6.47
C GLY A 116 9.98 21.36 -5.59
N LYS A 117 10.58 21.42 -4.43
CA LYS A 117 10.58 20.35 -3.47
C LYS A 117 9.72 20.74 -2.26
N TYR A 118 8.72 19.96 -1.97
CA TYR A 118 7.82 20.19 -0.84
C TYR A 118 7.80 18.99 0.09
N GLU A 119 7.81 19.25 1.38
CA GLU A 119 7.73 18.22 2.41
C GLU A 119 6.70 18.66 3.43
N PHE A 120 5.76 17.81 3.78
CA PHE A 120 4.69 18.16 4.71
C PHE A 120 4.17 16.95 5.47
N ASP A 121 3.54 17.24 6.60
CA ASP A 121 2.90 16.24 7.45
C ASP A 121 1.50 15.94 6.91
N THR A 122 1.25 14.68 6.56
CA THR A 122 -0.04 14.26 6.00
C THR A 122 -1.17 14.31 7.03
N ALA A 123 -0.85 14.32 8.32
CA ALA A 123 -1.87 14.45 9.35
C ALA A 123 -2.55 15.81 9.32
N ALA A 124 -1.92 16.81 8.70
CA ALA A 124 -2.45 18.16 8.59
C ALA A 124 -3.36 18.36 7.36
N VAL A 125 -3.54 17.34 6.52
CA VAL A 125 -4.26 17.46 5.22
C VAL A 125 -5.65 16.87 5.31
#